data_dc2128c5ab0201346cde91740bb1041f
#
_entry.id   dc2128c5ab0201346cde91740bb1041f
#
_cell.length_a   1.000
_cell.length_b   1.000
_cell.length_c   1.000
_cell.angle_alpha   90.00
_cell.angle_beta   90.00
_cell.angle_gamma   90.00
#
_symmetry.space_group_name_H-M   'P 1'
#
loop_
_entity.id
_entity.type
_entity.pdbx_description
1 polymer ?
#
loop_
_entity_poly.entity_id
_entity_poly.type
_entity_poly.pdbx_seq_one_letter_code
_entity_poly.pdbx_strand_id
1 'polypeptide(L)'
;LVKAYSDANLIGGVGHIERFNPALRAMRQKIEEGLLGEIFQISTRRQGPFPARIADVGVVKDLATHDIDLTAWVAQSPYKNISSKTTHRSGRPHEDMVVAVGELENGVIVNHIVNWLSPFKERNTTVIGDKGALVADTLTADLTFYENAKFHNTWDSMSTFRGVSE
;
A
#
# COMPACT_ATOMS: atom_id res chain seq x y z
N LEU A 1 -10.19 13.64 -21.29
CA LEU A 1 -10.86 14.31 -20.16
C LEU A 1 -10.22 15.67 -19.89
N VAL A 2 -8.90 15.78 -19.63
CA VAL A 2 -8.22 17.06 -19.31
C VAL A 2 -8.57 18.14 -20.34
N LYS A 3 -8.40 17.85 -21.65
CA LYS A 3 -8.74 18.78 -22.73
C LYS A 3 -10.23 19.20 -22.69
N ALA A 4 -11.14 18.26 -22.48
CA ALA A 4 -12.58 18.55 -22.44
C ALA A 4 -12.95 19.49 -21.29
N TYR A 5 -12.34 19.31 -20.10
CA TYR A 5 -12.53 20.21 -18.97
C TYR A 5 -11.95 21.58 -19.24
N SER A 6 -10.74 21.66 -19.84
CA SER A 6 -10.10 22.91 -20.20
C SER A 6 -10.93 23.68 -21.23
N ASP A 7 -11.38 23.01 -22.32
CA ASP A 7 -12.18 23.63 -23.37
C ASP A 7 -13.54 24.16 -22.85
N ALA A 8 -14.10 23.48 -21.84
CA ALA A 8 -15.37 23.88 -21.20
C ALA A 8 -15.18 24.86 -20.04
N ASN A 9 -13.94 25.27 -19.72
CA ASN A 9 -13.60 26.11 -18.56
C ASN A 9 -14.16 25.54 -17.23
N LEU A 10 -14.08 24.20 -17.07
CA LEU A 10 -14.56 23.50 -15.87
C LEU A 10 -13.38 23.10 -14.96
N ILE A 11 -13.61 23.14 -13.66
CA ILE A 11 -12.68 22.62 -12.65
C ILE A 11 -12.92 21.10 -12.54
N GLY A 12 -11.88 20.30 -12.78
CA GLY A 12 -11.90 18.85 -12.62
C GLY A 12 -10.89 18.40 -11.56
N GLY A 13 -11.24 17.36 -10.83
CA GLY A 13 -10.35 16.76 -9.85
C GLY A 13 -10.46 15.23 -9.84
N VAL A 14 -9.37 14.55 -9.53
CA VAL A 14 -9.34 13.09 -9.29
C VAL A 14 -9.39 12.83 -7.79
N GLY A 15 -10.31 11.94 -7.38
CA GLY A 15 -10.51 11.60 -5.97
C GLY A 15 -9.49 10.56 -5.47
N HIS A 16 -8.30 10.99 -5.06
CA HIS A 16 -7.32 10.14 -4.38
C HIS A 16 -7.71 9.94 -2.91
N ILE A 17 -8.77 9.16 -2.68
CA ILE A 17 -9.48 9.07 -1.40
C ILE A 17 -8.62 8.52 -0.25
N GLU A 18 -7.68 7.62 -0.55
CA GLU A 18 -6.80 7.01 0.47
C GLU A 18 -5.89 8.06 1.15
N ARG A 19 -5.53 9.13 0.46
CA ARG A 19 -4.76 10.24 1.04
C ARG A 19 -5.49 10.96 2.18
N PHE A 20 -6.79 10.74 2.34
CA PHE A 20 -7.62 11.33 3.39
C PHE A 20 -7.92 10.37 4.54
N ASN A 21 -7.48 9.10 4.45
CA ASN A 21 -7.60 8.14 5.54
C ASN A 21 -6.75 8.59 6.74
N PRO A 22 -7.32 8.66 7.97
CA PRO A 22 -6.61 9.17 9.15
C PRO A 22 -5.31 8.43 9.45
N ALA A 23 -5.31 7.07 9.35
CA ALA A 23 -4.11 6.27 9.61
C ALA A 23 -2.98 6.59 8.61
N LEU A 24 -3.32 6.77 7.32
CA LEU A 24 -2.34 7.07 6.28
C LEU A 24 -1.80 8.50 6.38
N ARG A 25 -2.64 9.44 6.79
CA ARG A 25 -2.19 10.82 7.07
C ARG A 25 -1.24 10.84 8.26
N ALA A 26 -1.58 10.15 9.34
CA ALA A 26 -0.73 10.02 10.51
C ALA A 26 0.59 9.28 10.16
N MET A 27 0.53 8.20 9.36
CA MET A 27 1.70 7.49 8.86
C MET A 27 2.65 8.44 8.12
N ARG A 28 2.15 9.18 7.15
CA ARG A 28 2.93 10.15 6.39
C ARG A 28 3.55 11.21 7.31
N GLN A 29 2.79 11.77 8.23
CA GLN A 29 3.29 12.74 9.20
C GLN A 29 4.44 12.15 10.04
N LYS A 30 4.31 10.91 10.55
CA LYS A 30 5.36 10.24 11.33
C LYS A 30 6.62 9.97 10.52
N ILE A 31 6.49 9.69 9.24
CA ILE A 31 7.61 9.57 8.31
C ILE A 31 8.31 10.92 8.11
N GLU A 32 7.56 11.99 7.89
CA GLU A 32 8.08 13.36 7.76
C GLU A 32 8.78 13.85 9.04
N GLU A 33 8.32 13.42 10.22
CA GLU A 33 8.96 13.65 11.51
C GLU A 33 10.27 12.81 11.71
N GLY A 34 10.61 11.92 10.75
CA GLY A 34 11.82 11.10 10.78
C GLY A 34 11.74 9.88 11.71
N LEU A 35 10.53 9.44 12.10
CA LEU A 35 10.32 8.32 13.02
C LEU A 35 10.93 7.02 12.51
N LEU A 36 10.88 6.75 11.20
CA LEU A 36 11.42 5.54 10.58
C LEU A 36 12.88 5.67 10.12
N GLY A 37 13.43 6.90 10.07
CA GLY A 37 14.72 7.15 9.44
C GLY A 37 14.67 6.94 7.94
N GLU A 38 15.65 6.26 7.36
CA GLU A 38 15.65 5.88 5.95
C GLU A 38 14.60 4.79 5.68
N ILE A 39 13.78 5.00 4.66
CA ILE A 39 12.75 4.03 4.28
C ILE A 39 13.35 3.04 3.28
N PHE A 40 13.14 1.74 3.52
CA PHE A 40 13.61 0.66 2.65
C PHE A 40 12.49 0.10 1.77
N GLN A 41 11.29 -0.06 2.34
CA GLN A 41 10.20 -0.75 1.69
C GLN A 41 8.84 -0.19 2.08
N ILE A 42 7.91 -0.20 1.11
CA ILE A 42 6.47 -0.02 1.35
C ILE A 42 5.72 -1.20 0.76
N SER A 43 4.93 -1.88 1.59
CA SER A 43 4.06 -2.99 1.18
C SER A 43 2.60 -2.61 1.34
N THR A 44 1.76 -2.93 0.36
CA THR A 44 0.32 -2.84 0.51
C THR A 44 -0.37 -4.19 0.28
N ARG A 45 -1.40 -4.44 1.05
CA ARG A 45 -2.29 -5.57 0.86
C ARG A 45 -3.73 -5.09 0.90
N ARG A 46 -4.41 -5.25 -0.24
CA ARG A 46 -5.81 -4.85 -0.43
C ARG A 46 -6.58 -6.01 -1.04
N GLN A 47 -7.30 -6.72 -0.20
CA GLN A 47 -8.01 -7.91 -0.63
C GLN A 47 -9.37 -8.05 0.02
N GLY A 48 -10.25 -8.83 -0.60
CA GLY A 48 -11.58 -9.09 -0.10
C GLY A 48 -12.43 -9.86 -1.09
N PRO A 49 -13.68 -10.18 -0.71
CA PRO A 49 -14.63 -10.80 -1.63
C PRO A 49 -14.98 -9.84 -2.77
N PHE A 50 -15.31 -10.43 -3.92
CA PHE A 50 -15.70 -9.66 -5.10
C PHE A 50 -16.94 -8.78 -4.81
N PRO A 51 -16.88 -7.48 -5.09
CA PRO A 51 -18.01 -6.58 -4.92
C PRO A 51 -18.94 -6.67 -6.13
N ALA A 52 -20.13 -7.23 -5.96
CA ALA A 52 -21.09 -7.48 -7.06
C ALA A 52 -21.47 -6.21 -7.88
N ARG A 53 -21.26 -5.01 -7.31
CA ARG A 53 -21.51 -3.73 -7.99
C ARG A 53 -20.51 -3.39 -9.11
N ILE A 54 -19.36 -4.06 -9.15
CA ILE A 54 -18.29 -3.80 -10.13
C ILE A 54 -18.43 -4.79 -11.29
N ALA A 55 -18.79 -4.30 -12.47
CA ALA A 55 -19.05 -5.15 -13.63
C ALA A 55 -18.12 -4.87 -14.82
N ASP A 56 -17.56 -3.67 -14.91
CA ASP A 56 -16.96 -3.10 -16.12
C ASP A 56 -15.44 -2.95 -16.07
N VAL A 57 -14.81 -3.24 -14.93
CA VAL A 57 -13.34 -3.10 -14.74
C VAL A 57 -12.78 -4.28 -13.94
N GLY A 58 -11.44 -4.44 -14.02
CA GLY A 58 -10.69 -5.37 -13.21
C GLY A 58 -10.17 -4.75 -11.91
N VAL A 59 -9.57 -5.60 -11.09
CA VAL A 59 -9.04 -5.23 -9.77
C VAL A 59 -7.90 -4.21 -9.86
N VAL A 60 -7.15 -4.18 -10.95
CA VAL A 60 -6.08 -3.21 -11.16
C VAL A 60 -6.66 -1.80 -11.18
N LYS A 61 -7.68 -1.59 -12.01
CA LYS A 61 -8.27 -0.26 -12.18
C LYS A 61 -9.14 0.17 -11.00
N ASP A 62 -9.86 -0.77 -10.37
CA ASP A 62 -10.74 -0.46 -9.23
C ASP A 62 -9.96 -0.29 -7.92
N LEU A 63 -8.94 -1.14 -7.66
CA LEU A 63 -8.27 -1.16 -6.35
C LEU A 63 -6.78 -0.82 -6.40
N ALA A 64 -6.00 -1.39 -7.34
CA ALA A 64 -4.55 -1.22 -7.31
C ALA A 64 -4.11 0.23 -7.58
N THR A 65 -4.89 1.00 -8.33
CA THR A 65 -4.65 2.44 -8.56
C THR A 65 -4.61 3.23 -7.25
N HIS A 66 -5.40 2.84 -6.24
CA HIS A 66 -5.37 3.45 -4.92
C HIS A 66 -4.04 3.20 -4.21
N ASP A 67 -3.54 1.96 -4.26
CA ASP A 67 -2.31 1.56 -3.57
C ASP A 67 -1.07 2.13 -4.27
N ILE A 68 -1.08 2.19 -5.60
CA ILE A 68 -0.01 2.82 -6.40
C ILE A 68 0.09 4.31 -6.08
N ASP A 69 -1.04 5.03 -6.08
CA ASP A 69 -1.06 6.45 -5.70
C ASP A 69 -0.61 6.66 -4.25
N LEU A 70 -1.15 5.85 -3.34
CA LEU A 70 -0.86 5.92 -1.92
C LEU A 70 0.64 5.78 -1.62
N THR A 71 1.31 4.77 -2.20
CA THR A 71 2.72 4.52 -1.91
C THR A 71 3.62 5.63 -2.41
N ALA A 72 3.38 6.15 -3.63
CA ALA A 72 4.08 7.32 -4.13
C ALA A 72 3.85 8.57 -3.25
N TRP A 73 2.62 8.75 -2.77
CA TRP A 73 2.27 9.86 -1.89
C TRP A 73 2.91 9.74 -0.50
N VAL A 74 2.93 8.54 0.11
CA VAL A 74 3.55 8.29 1.43
C VAL A 74 5.06 8.47 1.36
N ALA A 75 5.71 7.92 0.32
CA ALA A 75 7.16 8.03 0.12
C ALA A 75 7.61 9.39 -0.45
N GLN A 76 6.66 10.25 -0.86
CA GLN A 76 6.94 11.52 -1.54
C GLN A 76 7.87 11.38 -2.75
N SER A 77 7.73 10.27 -3.47
CA SER A 77 8.58 9.95 -4.62
C SER A 77 7.76 9.25 -5.71
N PRO A 78 7.93 9.62 -6.98
CA PRO A 78 7.26 8.95 -8.08
C PRO A 78 7.85 7.57 -8.34
N TYR A 79 7.10 6.75 -9.08
CA TYR A 79 7.59 5.45 -9.54
C TYR A 79 8.66 5.63 -10.61
N LYS A 80 9.78 4.93 -10.46
CA LYS A 80 10.80 4.73 -11.48
C LYS A 80 10.42 3.58 -12.41
N ASN A 81 9.92 2.49 -11.84
CA ASN A 81 9.41 1.33 -12.57
C ASN A 81 8.41 0.54 -11.73
N ILE A 82 7.61 -0.29 -12.42
CA ILE A 82 6.72 -1.27 -11.78
C ILE A 82 6.52 -2.46 -12.73
N SER A 83 6.53 -3.65 -12.16
CA SER A 83 6.28 -4.91 -12.87
C SER A 83 5.17 -5.68 -12.17
N SER A 84 4.30 -6.35 -12.92
CA SER A 84 3.17 -7.04 -12.31
C SER A 84 2.80 -8.34 -13.00
N LYS A 85 2.07 -9.18 -12.28
CA LYS A 85 1.36 -10.35 -12.79
C LYS A 85 -0.09 -10.27 -12.39
N THR A 86 -0.98 -10.56 -13.35
CA THR A 86 -2.43 -10.59 -13.13
C THR A 86 -2.98 -11.98 -13.37
N THR A 87 -4.12 -12.29 -12.79
CA THR A 87 -4.86 -13.53 -13.06
C THR A 87 -6.35 -13.28 -13.20
N HIS A 88 -7.04 -14.27 -13.82
CA HIS A 88 -8.48 -14.35 -14.00
C HIS A 88 -8.94 -15.70 -13.43
N ARG A 89 -9.40 -15.73 -12.19
CA ARG A 89 -9.79 -16.97 -11.49
C ARG A 89 -11.29 -17.11 -11.29
N SER A 90 -12.01 -16.00 -11.29
CA SER A 90 -13.46 -15.97 -11.07
C SER A 90 -14.31 -16.25 -12.32
N GLY A 91 -13.68 -16.50 -13.48
CA GLY A 91 -14.38 -16.69 -14.75
C GLY A 91 -14.87 -15.38 -15.40
N ARG A 92 -14.53 -14.21 -14.85
CA ARG A 92 -14.87 -12.89 -15.38
C ARG A 92 -13.88 -12.49 -16.50
N PRO A 93 -14.30 -11.59 -17.42
CA PRO A 93 -13.44 -11.11 -18.50
C PRO A 93 -12.32 -10.18 -17.99
N HIS A 94 -12.44 -9.63 -16.77
CA HIS A 94 -11.47 -8.74 -16.16
C HIS A 94 -10.63 -9.47 -15.12
N GLU A 95 -9.41 -9.00 -14.90
CA GLU A 95 -8.51 -9.56 -13.88
C GLU A 95 -9.09 -9.37 -12.47
N ASP A 96 -8.89 -10.38 -11.62
CA ASP A 96 -9.39 -10.43 -10.25
C ASP A 96 -8.28 -10.50 -9.20
N MET A 97 -7.03 -10.62 -9.65
CA MET A 97 -5.84 -10.51 -8.80
C MET A 97 -4.69 -9.85 -9.56
N VAL A 98 -3.95 -9.01 -8.85
CA VAL A 98 -2.65 -8.49 -9.28
C VAL A 98 -1.66 -8.56 -8.13
N VAL A 99 -0.43 -8.99 -8.45
CA VAL A 99 0.74 -8.86 -7.60
C VAL A 99 1.76 -8.03 -8.36
N ALA A 100 2.24 -6.96 -7.76
CA ALA A 100 3.17 -6.03 -8.37
C ALA A 100 4.35 -5.74 -7.45
N VAL A 101 5.50 -5.47 -8.07
CA VAL A 101 6.72 -5.01 -7.43
C VAL A 101 7.26 -3.83 -8.22
N GLY A 102 7.76 -2.81 -7.54
CA GLY A 102 8.32 -1.62 -8.18
C GLY A 102 9.41 -0.97 -7.35
N GLU A 103 10.01 0.05 -7.93
CA GLU A 103 11.01 0.92 -7.32
C GLU A 103 10.57 2.38 -7.50
N LEU A 104 10.69 3.16 -6.45
CA LEU A 104 10.51 4.61 -6.52
C LEU A 104 11.83 5.30 -6.89
N GLU A 105 11.77 6.55 -7.34
CA GLU A 105 12.99 7.30 -7.73
C GLU A 105 13.95 7.52 -6.57
N ASN A 106 13.45 7.55 -5.32
CA ASN A 106 14.27 7.62 -4.11
C ASN A 106 14.85 6.27 -3.66
N GLY A 107 14.71 5.19 -4.45
CA GLY A 107 15.26 3.86 -4.17
C GLY A 107 14.38 2.97 -3.29
N VAL A 108 13.27 3.46 -2.77
CA VAL A 108 12.34 2.64 -1.97
C VAL A 108 11.71 1.55 -2.83
N ILE A 109 11.77 0.31 -2.35
CA ILE A 109 11.11 -0.83 -3.01
C ILE A 109 9.66 -0.90 -2.56
N VAL A 110 8.76 -1.09 -3.51
CA VAL A 110 7.33 -1.19 -3.24
C VAL A 110 6.77 -2.52 -3.73
N ASN A 111 5.79 -3.07 -3.01
CA ASN A 111 5.06 -4.24 -3.46
C ASN A 111 3.57 -4.16 -3.12
N HIS A 112 2.74 -4.69 -4.03
CA HIS A 112 1.30 -4.66 -3.92
C HIS A 112 0.71 -6.05 -4.12
N ILE A 113 -0.19 -6.44 -3.23
CA ILE A 113 -1.04 -7.64 -3.36
C ILE A 113 -2.49 -7.18 -3.32
N VAL A 114 -3.16 -7.25 -4.47
CA VAL A 114 -4.53 -6.76 -4.60
C VAL A 114 -5.39 -7.83 -5.25
N ASN A 115 -6.51 -8.20 -4.62
CA ASN A 115 -7.41 -9.20 -5.19
C ASN A 115 -8.84 -9.13 -4.65
N TRP A 116 -9.75 -9.73 -5.42
CA TRP A 116 -11.14 -10.00 -5.07
C TRP A 116 -11.41 -11.49 -4.77
N LEU A 117 -10.37 -12.26 -4.48
CA LEU A 117 -10.44 -13.72 -4.29
C LEU A 117 -10.39 -14.12 -2.81
N SER A 118 -10.09 -13.18 -1.93
CA SER A 118 -10.03 -13.43 -0.49
C SER A 118 -11.42 -13.46 0.13
N PRO A 119 -11.72 -14.44 1.02
CA PRO A 119 -13.00 -14.47 1.74
C PRO A 119 -13.11 -13.39 2.83
N PHE A 120 -12.02 -12.79 3.23
CA PHE A 120 -11.98 -11.71 4.23
C PHE A 120 -11.41 -10.42 3.65
N LYS A 121 -11.82 -9.29 4.21
CA LYS A 121 -11.28 -7.97 3.85
C LYS A 121 -9.99 -7.70 4.61
N GLU A 122 -8.98 -7.19 3.88
CA GLU A 122 -7.74 -6.69 4.45
C GLU A 122 -7.31 -5.45 3.67
N ARG A 123 -6.89 -4.41 4.37
CA ARG A 123 -6.40 -3.16 3.76
C ARG A 123 -5.27 -2.60 4.61
N ASN A 124 -4.10 -3.17 4.44
CA ASN A 124 -2.91 -2.82 5.21
C ASN A 124 -1.87 -2.12 4.34
N THR A 125 -1.22 -1.12 4.92
CA THR A 125 0.00 -0.49 4.39
C THR A 125 1.08 -0.60 5.44
N THR A 126 2.21 -1.20 5.09
CA THR A 126 3.38 -1.33 5.94
C THR A 126 4.55 -0.57 5.35
N VAL A 127 5.18 0.28 6.14
CA VAL A 127 6.41 1.00 5.78
C VAL A 127 7.52 0.54 6.71
N ILE A 128 8.64 0.09 6.15
CA ILE A 128 9.81 -0.40 6.88
C ILE A 128 10.97 0.56 6.64
N GLY A 129 11.61 0.96 7.72
CA GLY A 129 12.82 1.79 7.70
C GLY A 129 13.88 1.30 8.71
N ASP A 130 14.98 2.03 8.81
CA ASP A 130 16.12 1.68 9.65
C ASP A 130 15.81 1.70 11.16
N LYS A 131 14.79 2.47 11.60
CA LYS A 131 14.40 2.59 13.02
C LYS A 131 13.20 1.74 13.40
N GLY A 132 12.50 1.13 12.43
CA GLY A 132 11.32 0.34 12.73
C GLY A 132 10.36 0.19 11.56
N ALA A 133 9.12 -0.15 11.87
CA ALA A 133 8.04 -0.28 10.91
C ALA A 133 6.78 0.45 11.38
N LEU A 134 6.07 1.08 10.45
CA LEU A 134 4.71 1.59 10.63
C LEU A 134 3.73 0.69 9.88
N VAL A 135 2.68 0.26 10.54
CA VAL A 135 1.59 -0.53 9.94
C VAL A 135 0.29 0.23 10.09
N ALA A 136 -0.33 0.60 8.97
CA ALA A 136 -1.65 1.20 8.93
C ALA A 136 -2.68 0.18 8.46
N ASP A 137 -3.74 -0.01 9.25
CA ASP A 137 -4.98 -0.67 8.81
C ASP A 137 -5.99 0.41 8.42
N THR A 138 -6.34 0.48 7.14
CA THR A 138 -7.26 1.51 6.65
C THR A 138 -8.75 1.15 6.83
N LEU A 139 -9.06 -0.07 7.27
CA LEU A 139 -10.44 -0.46 7.64
C LEU A 139 -10.82 0.06 9.03
N THR A 140 -9.88 -0.04 9.98
CA THR A 140 -10.08 0.42 11.36
C THR A 140 -9.56 1.84 11.59
N ALA A 141 -8.74 2.35 10.68
CA ALA A 141 -7.98 3.60 10.77
C ALA A 141 -6.91 3.58 11.88
N ASP A 142 -6.39 2.39 12.22
CA ASP A 142 -5.32 2.23 13.19
C ASP A 142 -3.94 2.41 12.55
N LEU A 143 -3.01 2.99 13.30
CA LEU A 143 -1.61 3.09 12.97
C LEU A 143 -0.77 2.55 14.13
N THR A 144 0.04 1.53 13.86
CA THR A 144 0.94 0.93 14.84
C THR A 144 2.39 1.14 14.45
N PHE A 145 3.22 1.52 15.40
CA PHE A 145 4.67 1.60 15.25
C PHE A 145 5.34 0.42 15.96
N TYR A 146 6.25 -0.25 15.25
CA TYR A 146 7.12 -1.30 15.78
C TYR A 146 8.55 -0.80 15.74
N GLU A 147 9.15 -0.55 16.89
CA GLU A 147 10.54 -0.12 16.99
C GLU A 147 11.48 -1.30 16.74
N ASN A 148 12.57 -1.07 16.01
CA ASN A 148 13.62 -2.08 15.85
C ASN A 148 14.28 -2.34 17.20
N ALA A 149 14.49 -3.62 17.53
CA ALA A 149 15.19 -4.01 18.75
C ALA A 149 16.63 -3.48 18.74
N LYS A 150 17.08 -2.89 19.85
CA LYS A 150 18.44 -2.37 20.02
C LYS A 150 19.49 -3.48 20.19
N PHE A 151 19.16 -4.73 19.90
CA PHE A 151 20.07 -5.85 20.04
C PHE A 151 20.82 -6.09 18.73
N HIS A 152 22.16 -5.99 18.79
CA HIS A 152 22.99 -6.60 17.78
C HIS A 152 22.79 -8.12 17.89
N ASN A 153 22.09 -8.71 16.92
CA ASN A 153 22.06 -10.16 16.77
C ASN A 153 23.46 -10.63 16.37
N THR A 154 24.24 -11.05 17.33
CA THR A 154 25.36 -11.93 17.05
C THR A 154 24.77 -13.32 16.80
N TRP A 155 25.07 -13.91 15.64
CA TRP A 155 24.52 -15.21 15.19
C TRP A 155 25.00 -16.41 16.01
N ASP A 156 25.56 -16.19 17.20
CA ASP A 156 26.14 -17.23 18.06
C ASP A 156 25.10 -18.04 18.86
N SER A 157 23.82 -17.63 18.81
CA SER A 157 22.71 -18.43 19.38
C SER A 157 21.41 -18.17 18.64
N MET A 158 20.77 -19.21 18.15
CA MET A 158 19.44 -19.16 17.57
C MET A 158 18.41 -19.06 18.70
N SER A 159 17.90 -17.87 18.98
CA SER A 159 16.81 -17.68 19.93
C SER A 159 15.50 -17.55 19.15
N THR A 160 14.59 -18.50 19.35
CA THR A 160 13.23 -18.41 18.82
C THR A 160 12.38 -17.67 19.84
N PHE A 161 11.98 -16.43 19.53
CA PHE A 161 11.01 -15.71 20.33
C PHE A 161 9.60 -16.09 19.85
N ARG A 162 8.85 -16.82 20.67
CA ARG A 162 7.40 -16.88 20.52
C ARG A 162 6.86 -15.63 21.17
N GLY A 163 6.17 -14.78 20.40
CA GLY A 163 5.46 -13.66 20.95
C GLY A 163 4.47 -14.13 22.00
N VAL A 164 4.69 -13.71 23.24
CA VAL A 164 3.69 -13.82 24.31
C VAL A 164 2.92 -12.51 24.24
N SER A 165 1.66 -12.60 23.79
CA SER A 165 0.71 -11.50 24.00
C SER A 165 0.30 -11.55 25.45
N GLU A 166 0.67 -10.55 26.23
CA GLU A 166 -0.08 -10.15 27.43
C GLU A 166 -1.09 -9.08 27.05
#